data_c880c9321b1b3eb07b87f57b9e749f68
#
_entry.id   c880c9321b1b3eb07b87f57b9e749f68
#
_cell.length_a   1.000
_cell.length_b   1.000
_cell.length_c   1.000
_cell.angle_alpha   90.00
_cell.angle_beta   90.00
_cell.angle_gamma   90.00
#
_symmetry.space_group_name_H-M   'P 1'
#
loop_
_entity.id
_entity.type
_entity.pdbx_description
1 polymer ?
#
loop_
_entity_poly.entity_id
_entity_poly.type
_entity_poly.pdbx_seq_one_letter_code
_entity_poly.pdbx_strand_id
1 'polypeptide(L)'
;MPARNTALRYGYVAQSLHWVIVGLLIVQVTLGTIADDLPLGFEKLVTLARHKSFGITILGLAVIRLAWRWTNPPPPLPPMPRWQHLAANLNHWALYALLFAMPLSGWMMSSASNIPVSWFGFVQLPDLVGPDRAWKGRFLELHHFLAWCLYALAGLHVVAAIKHQFIDRDGLLMRMIPGRPR
;
A
#
# COMPACT_ATOMS: atom_id res chain seq x y z
N MET A 1 -9.69 -18.37 -15.41
CA MET A 1 -10.14 -17.02 -15.00
C MET A 1 -9.68 -16.00 -16.02
N PRO A 2 -10.49 -15.01 -16.41
CA PRO A 2 -10.06 -13.97 -17.34
C PRO A 2 -8.99 -13.07 -16.70
N ALA A 3 -8.05 -12.57 -17.51
CA ALA A 3 -7.03 -11.63 -17.07
C ALA A 3 -7.65 -10.27 -16.68
N ARG A 4 -8.63 -9.84 -17.48
CA ARG A 4 -9.35 -8.58 -17.32
C ARG A 4 -10.54 -8.70 -16.39
N ASN A 5 -10.93 -7.57 -15.81
CA ASN A 5 -12.14 -7.46 -15.01
C ASN A 5 -13.37 -7.70 -15.87
N THR A 6 -14.41 -8.28 -15.26
CA THR A 6 -15.74 -8.44 -15.85
C THR A 6 -16.74 -7.60 -15.05
N ALA A 7 -18.00 -7.53 -15.49
CA ALA A 7 -19.05 -6.86 -14.73
C ALA A 7 -19.32 -7.49 -13.35
N LEU A 8 -18.94 -8.77 -13.15
CA LEU A 8 -19.26 -9.52 -11.94
C LEU A 8 -18.07 -9.67 -10.98
N ARG A 9 -16.83 -9.66 -11.48
CA ARG A 9 -15.64 -9.90 -10.64
C ARG A 9 -14.36 -9.32 -11.22
N TYR A 10 -13.36 -9.16 -10.37
CA TYR A 10 -12.02 -8.78 -10.77
C TYR A 10 -11.31 -9.91 -11.51
N GLY A 11 -10.55 -9.56 -12.54
CA GLY A 11 -9.66 -10.48 -13.25
C GLY A 11 -8.44 -10.87 -12.39
N TYR A 12 -7.76 -11.95 -12.77
CA TYR A 12 -6.66 -12.47 -11.98
C TYR A 12 -5.51 -11.46 -11.82
N VAL A 13 -5.26 -10.58 -12.81
CA VAL A 13 -4.20 -9.55 -12.69
C VAL A 13 -4.51 -8.57 -11.57
N ALA A 14 -5.75 -8.06 -11.50
CA ALA A 14 -6.17 -7.14 -10.44
C ALA A 14 -6.14 -7.81 -9.05
N GLN A 15 -6.54 -9.09 -8.97
CA GLN A 15 -6.49 -9.88 -7.75
C GLN A 15 -5.05 -10.14 -7.29
N SER A 16 -4.16 -10.58 -8.19
CA SER A 16 -2.75 -10.85 -7.87
C SER A 16 -2.03 -9.59 -7.40
N LEU A 17 -2.17 -8.47 -8.12
CA LEU A 17 -1.60 -7.19 -7.71
C LEU A 17 -2.12 -6.75 -6.33
N HIS A 18 -3.41 -7.00 -6.03
CA HIS A 18 -3.95 -6.68 -4.71
C HIS A 18 -3.30 -7.50 -3.62
N TRP A 19 -3.33 -8.81 -3.74
CA TRP A 19 -2.88 -9.69 -2.67
C TRP A 19 -1.36 -9.67 -2.49
N VAL A 20 -0.59 -9.47 -3.57
CA VAL A 20 0.86 -9.26 -3.47
C VAL A 20 1.16 -7.97 -2.70
N ILE A 21 0.48 -6.86 -3.03
CA ILE A 21 0.64 -5.60 -2.28
C ILE A 21 0.24 -5.78 -0.81
N VAL A 22 -0.86 -6.47 -0.51
CA VAL A 22 -1.27 -6.76 0.88
C VAL A 22 -0.18 -7.54 1.62
N GLY A 23 0.35 -8.61 1.02
CA GLY A 23 1.44 -9.38 1.63
C GLY A 23 2.70 -8.53 1.87
N LEU A 24 3.08 -7.71 0.89
CA LEU A 24 4.22 -6.81 1.02
C LEU A 24 3.99 -5.70 2.07
N LEU A 25 2.76 -5.21 2.23
CA LEU A 25 2.42 -4.24 3.28
C LEU A 25 2.57 -4.85 4.68
N ILE A 26 2.19 -6.12 4.87
CA ILE A 26 2.40 -6.82 6.15
C ILE A 26 3.90 -6.89 6.46
N VAL A 27 4.72 -7.32 5.48
CA VAL A 27 6.19 -7.35 5.62
C VAL A 27 6.73 -5.95 5.92
N GLN A 28 6.25 -4.94 5.22
CA GLN A 28 6.69 -3.55 5.35
C GLN A 28 6.40 -2.97 6.74
N VAL A 29 5.19 -3.18 7.25
CA VAL A 29 4.81 -2.76 8.60
C VAL A 29 5.68 -3.48 9.64
N THR A 30 5.84 -4.80 9.51
CA THR A 30 6.68 -5.58 10.42
C THR A 30 8.13 -5.09 10.44
N LEU A 31 8.74 -4.85 9.27
CA LEU A 31 10.11 -4.34 9.19
C LEU A 31 10.23 -2.92 9.77
N GLY A 32 9.22 -2.06 9.57
CA GLY A 32 9.19 -0.72 10.15
C GLY A 32 9.15 -0.76 11.67
N THR A 33 8.23 -1.54 12.23
CA THR A 33 8.08 -1.70 13.69
C THR A 33 9.36 -2.29 14.32
N ILE A 34 9.91 -3.35 13.74
CA ILE A 34 11.18 -3.93 14.23
C ILE A 34 12.31 -2.89 14.17
N ALA A 35 12.41 -2.12 13.07
CA ALA A 35 13.45 -1.11 12.95
C ALA A 35 13.33 0.01 13.99
N ASP A 36 12.11 0.39 14.37
CA ASP A 36 11.91 1.42 15.40
C ASP A 36 12.39 0.94 16.77
N ASP A 37 12.15 -0.32 17.11
CA ASP A 37 12.51 -0.92 18.41
C ASP A 37 14.01 -1.26 18.52
N LEU A 38 14.72 -1.48 17.40
CA LEU A 38 16.13 -1.84 17.42
C LEU A 38 17.04 -0.68 17.84
N PRO A 39 18.08 -0.93 18.69
CA PRO A 39 19.11 0.04 18.97
C PRO A 39 19.94 0.36 17.71
N LEU A 40 20.60 1.51 17.69
CA LEU A 40 21.53 1.86 16.62
C LEU A 40 22.62 0.80 16.50
N GLY A 41 22.71 0.17 15.33
CA GLY A 41 23.66 -0.90 15.06
C GLY A 41 23.43 -1.54 13.69
N PHE A 42 24.22 -2.55 13.39
CA PHE A 42 24.18 -3.25 12.10
C PHE A 42 22.80 -3.82 11.78
N GLU A 43 22.14 -4.44 12.76
CA GLU A 43 20.80 -5.04 12.57
C GLU A 43 19.75 -4.01 12.19
N LYS A 44 19.75 -2.83 12.84
CA LYS A 44 18.86 -1.72 12.47
C LYS A 44 19.11 -1.26 11.04
N LEU A 45 20.39 -1.10 10.66
CA LEU A 45 20.75 -0.68 9.30
C LEU A 45 20.28 -1.67 8.24
N VAL A 46 20.46 -2.97 8.47
CA VAL A 46 20.00 -4.04 7.56
C VAL A 46 18.47 -4.05 7.47
N THR A 47 17.77 -3.94 8.59
CA THR A 47 16.30 -3.92 8.64
C THR A 47 15.75 -2.70 7.90
N LEU A 48 16.32 -1.51 8.11
CA LEU A 48 15.95 -0.31 7.37
C LEU A 48 16.25 -0.41 5.87
N ALA A 49 17.37 -1.04 5.47
CA ALA A 49 17.68 -1.25 4.07
C ALA A 49 16.63 -2.16 3.39
N ARG A 50 16.20 -3.22 4.06
CA ARG A 50 15.09 -4.09 3.60
C ARG A 50 13.77 -3.33 3.54
N HIS A 51 13.43 -2.58 4.59
CA HIS A 51 12.23 -1.74 4.64
C HIS A 51 12.18 -0.76 3.46
N LYS A 52 13.27 -0.06 3.16
CA LYS A 52 13.35 0.85 2.00
C LYS A 52 13.12 0.09 0.68
N SER A 53 13.77 -1.07 0.51
CA SER A 53 13.68 -1.86 -0.73
C SER A 53 12.27 -2.37 -0.98
N PHE A 54 11.60 -2.91 0.03
CA PHE A 54 10.19 -3.30 -0.08
C PHE A 54 9.27 -2.10 -0.29
N GLY A 55 9.55 -0.95 0.33
CA GLY A 55 8.80 0.29 0.10
C GLY A 55 8.85 0.74 -1.36
N ILE A 56 10.03 0.73 -1.99
CA ILE A 56 10.19 1.02 -3.43
C ILE A 56 9.48 -0.02 -4.29
N THR A 57 9.51 -1.30 -3.92
CA THR A 57 8.77 -2.35 -4.64
C THR A 57 7.26 -2.11 -4.59
N ILE A 58 6.72 -1.75 -3.41
CA ILE A 58 5.29 -1.40 -3.26
C ILE A 58 4.95 -0.18 -4.13
N LEU A 59 5.81 0.85 -4.17
CA LEU A 59 5.60 2.03 -5.02
C LEU A 59 5.50 1.63 -6.50
N GLY A 60 6.42 0.81 -6.99
CA GLY A 60 6.38 0.29 -8.37
C GLY A 60 5.11 -0.51 -8.67
N LEU A 61 4.72 -1.41 -7.76
CA LEU A 61 3.49 -2.18 -7.89
C LEU A 61 2.23 -1.31 -7.80
N ALA A 62 2.25 -0.23 -7.01
CA ALA A 62 1.14 0.73 -6.95
C ALA A 62 0.95 1.47 -8.27
N VAL A 63 2.06 1.87 -8.94
CA VAL A 63 2.01 2.45 -10.30
C VAL A 63 1.38 1.46 -11.29
N ILE A 64 1.87 0.22 -11.31
CA ILE A 64 1.33 -0.84 -12.20
C ILE A 64 -0.15 -1.09 -11.91
N ARG A 65 -0.54 -1.16 -10.62
CA ARG A 65 -1.93 -1.39 -10.22
C ARG A 65 -2.84 -0.23 -10.62
N LEU A 66 -2.39 1.01 -10.48
CA LEU A 66 -3.16 2.19 -10.87
C LEU A 66 -3.31 2.26 -12.39
N ALA A 67 -2.25 2.02 -13.16
CA ALA A 67 -2.28 1.94 -14.62
C ALA A 67 -3.23 0.82 -15.10
N TRP A 68 -3.17 -0.35 -14.45
CA TRP A 68 -4.10 -1.45 -14.74
C TRP A 68 -5.55 -1.05 -14.48
N ARG A 69 -5.83 -0.35 -13.38
CA ARG A 69 -7.17 0.12 -13.03
C ARG A 69 -7.76 1.09 -14.07
N TRP A 70 -6.94 1.95 -14.68
CA TRP A 70 -7.39 2.88 -15.71
C TRP A 70 -7.80 2.15 -17.00
N THR A 71 -7.08 1.11 -17.38
CA THR A 71 -7.37 0.32 -18.59
C THR A 71 -8.37 -0.83 -18.35
N ASN A 72 -8.61 -1.17 -17.09
CA ASN A 72 -9.52 -2.25 -16.66
C ASN A 72 -10.38 -1.77 -15.48
N PRO A 73 -11.47 -1.03 -15.74
CA PRO A 73 -12.35 -0.50 -14.69
C PRO A 73 -12.82 -1.60 -13.72
N PRO A 74 -12.95 -1.28 -12.43
CA PRO A 74 -13.43 -2.23 -11.44
C PRO A 74 -14.89 -2.61 -11.73
N PRO A 75 -15.33 -3.84 -11.32
CA PRO A 75 -16.74 -4.20 -11.35
C PRO A 75 -17.59 -3.19 -10.56
N PRO A 76 -18.82 -2.90 -10.99
CA PRO A 76 -19.71 -2.01 -10.27
C PRO A 76 -19.98 -2.54 -8.85
N LEU A 77 -20.08 -1.63 -7.90
CA LEU A 77 -20.45 -1.97 -6.54
C LEU A 77 -21.89 -2.52 -6.50
N PRO A 78 -22.22 -3.43 -5.57
CA PRO A 78 -23.58 -3.90 -5.38
C PRO A 78 -24.51 -2.75 -4.96
N PRO A 79 -25.83 -2.91 -5.10
CA PRO A 79 -26.78 -1.94 -4.57
C PRO A 79 -26.56 -1.72 -3.08
N MET A 80 -26.30 -0.47 -2.69
CA MET A 80 -26.08 -0.07 -1.30
C MET A 80 -26.45 1.41 -1.12
N PRO A 81 -26.67 1.89 0.12
CA PRO A 81 -26.93 3.31 0.40
C PRO A 81 -25.84 4.23 -0.16
N ARG A 82 -26.24 5.42 -0.62
CA ARG A 82 -25.32 6.39 -1.26
C ARG A 82 -24.10 6.73 -0.41
N TRP A 83 -24.27 6.84 0.92
CA TRP A 83 -23.17 7.14 1.84
C TRP A 83 -22.12 6.02 1.89
N GLN A 84 -22.54 4.73 1.82
CA GLN A 84 -21.60 3.59 1.76
C GLN A 84 -20.82 3.59 0.43
N HIS A 85 -21.49 3.91 -0.66
CA HIS A 85 -20.85 4.06 -1.98
C HIS A 85 -19.76 5.15 -1.94
N LEU A 86 -20.07 6.29 -1.35
CA LEU A 86 -19.12 7.39 -1.20
C LEU A 86 -17.96 6.99 -0.29
N ALA A 87 -18.25 6.42 0.87
CA ALA A 87 -17.24 5.96 1.83
C ALA A 87 -16.29 4.92 1.23
N ALA A 88 -16.81 3.93 0.48
CA ALA A 88 -16.01 2.93 -0.21
C ALA A 88 -15.07 3.57 -1.24
N ASN A 89 -15.58 4.50 -2.06
CA ASN A 89 -14.77 5.20 -3.06
C ASN A 89 -13.69 6.07 -2.41
N LEU A 90 -14.03 6.84 -1.39
CA LEU A 90 -13.08 7.69 -0.66
C LEU A 90 -11.99 6.85 -0.01
N ASN A 91 -12.36 5.75 0.67
CA ASN A 91 -11.39 4.87 1.30
C ASN A 91 -10.44 4.23 0.26
N HIS A 92 -10.94 3.76 -0.87
CA HIS A 92 -10.11 3.20 -1.92
C HIS A 92 -9.11 4.24 -2.48
N TRP A 93 -9.56 5.46 -2.78
CA TRP A 93 -8.67 6.51 -3.29
C TRP A 93 -7.67 6.98 -2.24
N ALA A 94 -8.08 7.08 -0.97
CA ALA A 94 -7.17 7.38 0.13
C ALA A 94 -6.10 6.30 0.31
N LEU A 95 -6.46 5.01 0.22
CA LEU A 95 -5.48 3.91 0.23
C LEU A 95 -4.54 3.97 -0.97
N TYR A 96 -5.01 4.30 -2.18
CA TYR A 96 -4.11 4.54 -3.31
C TYR A 96 -3.16 5.70 -3.03
N ALA A 97 -3.66 6.84 -2.54
CA ALA A 97 -2.82 7.98 -2.19
C ALA A 97 -1.73 7.59 -1.17
N LEU A 98 -2.07 6.78 -0.16
CA LEU A 98 -1.11 6.29 0.82
C LEU A 98 -0.07 5.32 0.24
N LEU A 99 -0.44 4.47 -0.75
CA LEU A 99 0.53 3.60 -1.43
C LEU A 99 1.62 4.39 -2.17
N PHE A 100 1.38 5.64 -2.53
CA PHE A 100 2.37 6.56 -3.09
C PHE A 100 3.03 7.42 -2.02
N ALA A 101 2.25 8.06 -1.16
CA ALA A 101 2.74 9.02 -0.18
C ALA A 101 3.70 8.38 0.85
N MET A 102 3.40 7.16 1.32
CA MET A 102 4.23 6.45 2.29
C MET A 102 5.66 6.19 1.80
N PRO A 103 5.90 5.48 0.67
CA PRO A 103 7.25 5.25 0.20
C PRO A 103 7.95 6.53 -0.24
N LEU A 104 7.24 7.51 -0.80
CA LEU A 104 7.83 8.79 -1.17
C LEU A 104 8.30 9.59 0.05
N SER A 105 7.50 9.65 1.12
CA SER A 105 7.92 10.32 2.37
C SER A 105 9.15 9.67 2.99
N GLY A 106 9.22 8.33 3.00
CA GLY A 106 10.39 7.59 3.47
C GLY A 106 11.64 7.81 2.60
N TRP A 107 11.45 7.92 1.28
CA TRP A 107 12.54 8.23 0.35
C TRP A 107 13.07 9.65 0.55
N MET A 108 12.19 10.66 0.63
CA MET A 108 12.57 12.03 0.95
C MET A 108 13.26 12.15 2.32
N MET A 109 12.77 11.44 3.34
CA MET A 109 13.42 11.37 4.66
C MET A 109 14.83 10.81 4.56
N SER A 110 15.02 9.75 3.78
CA SER A 110 16.32 9.11 3.58
C SER A 110 17.29 10.04 2.86
N SER A 111 16.85 10.71 1.78
CA SER A 111 17.61 11.72 1.03
C SER A 111 18.01 12.90 1.93
N ALA A 112 17.07 13.46 2.69
CA ALA A 112 17.34 14.55 3.65
C ALA A 112 18.31 14.13 4.77
N SER A 113 18.44 12.84 5.04
CA SER A 113 19.37 12.27 6.01
C SER A 113 20.75 11.99 5.42
N ASN A 114 20.98 12.24 4.14
CA ASN A 114 22.17 11.84 3.37
C ASN A 114 22.43 10.32 3.45
N ILE A 115 21.37 9.52 3.45
CA ILE A 115 21.45 8.06 3.48
C ILE A 115 20.82 7.53 2.19
N PRO A 116 21.60 6.90 1.29
CA PRO A 116 21.10 6.48 -0.01
C PRO A 116 19.97 5.44 0.12
N VAL A 117 19.06 5.47 -0.83
CA VAL A 117 18.05 4.41 -1.01
C VAL A 117 18.56 3.47 -2.08
N SER A 118 18.83 2.23 -1.69
CA SER A 118 19.25 1.18 -2.60
C SER A 118 18.16 0.11 -2.69
N TRP A 119 17.75 -0.25 -3.91
CA TRP A 119 16.79 -1.31 -4.14
C TRP A 119 17.49 -2.66 -4.12
N PHE A 120 17.41 -3.35 -3.00
CA PHE A 120 18.03 -4.64 -2.69
C PHE A 120 19.55 -4.73 -3.02
N GLY A 121 20.27 -3.60 -3.01
CA GLY A 121 21.67 -3.54 -3.38
C GLY A 121 21.96 -3.53 -4.87
N PHE A 122 20.96 -3.76 -5.73
CA PHE A 122 21.15 -3.81 -7.19
C PHE A 122 21.20 -2.42 -7.83
N VAL A 123 20.36 -1.51 -7.37
CA VAL A 123 20.23 -0.17 -7.94
C VAL A 123 20.16 0.85 -6.86
N GLN A 124 21.03 1.84 -6.90
CA GLN A 124 20.93 3.02 -6.05
C GLN A 124 20.04 4.06 -6.72
N LEU A 125 19.02 4.49 -6.00
CA LEU A 125 18.09 5.50 -6.47
C LEU A 125 18.65 6.91 -6.21
N PRO A 126 18.34 7.90 -7.07
CA PRO A 126 18.77 9.28 -6.86
C PRO A 126 18.13 9.88 -5.62
N ASP A 127 18.78 10.85 -5.03
CA ASP A 127 18.18 11.62 -3.94
C ASP A 127 17.08 12.54 -4.48
N LEU A 128 15.93 12.57 -3.79
CA LEU A 128 14.79 13.42 -4.14
C LEU A 128 14.96 14.85 -3.61
N VAL A 129 15.66 15.00 -2.50
CA VAL A 129 15.95 16.28 -1.85
C VAL A 129 17.39 16.27 -1.34
N GLY A 130 17.99 17.45 -1.21
CA GLY A 130 19.32 17.60 -0.61
C GLY A 130 19.30 17.31 0.89
N PRO A 131 20.50 17.01 1.47
CA PRO A 131 20.64 16.79 2.91
C PRO A 131 20.23 18.04 3.72
N ASP A 132 19.28 17.87 4.64
CA ASP A 132 18.76 18.94 5.49
C ASP A 132 18.15 18.36 6.77
N ARG A 133 18.66 18.80 7.94
CA ARG A 133 18.24 18.27 9.23
C ARG A 133 16.79 18.63 9.58
N ALA A 134 16.33 19.82 9.19
CA ALA A 134 14.95 20.26 9.47
C ALA A 134 13.95 19.48 8.60
N TRP A 135 14.24 19.30 7.32
CA TRP A 135 13.42 18.50 6.42
C TRP A 135 13.41 17.02 6.82
N LYS A 136 14.53 16.45 7.25
CA LYS A 136 14.56 15.09 7.81
C LYS A 136 13.52 14.91 8.92
N GLY A 137 13.47 15.83 9.91
CA GLY A 137 12.50 15.77 11.01
C GLY A 137 11.06 15.82 10.51
N ARG A 138 10.74 16.77 9.62
CA ARG A 138 9.41 16.91 9.04
C ARG A 138 8.96 15.68 8.25
N PHE A 139 9.84 15.08 7.45
CA PHE A 139 9.51 13.88 6.71
C PHE A 139 9.35 12.64 7.60
N LEU A 140 10.09 12.56 8.71
CA LEU A 140 9.90 11.53 9.73
C LEU A 140 8.50 11.63 10.37
N GLU A 141 8.13 12.82 10.83
CA GLU A 141 6.78 13.07 11.39
C GLU A 141 5.67 12.77 10.38
N LEU A 142 5.85 13.22 9.14
CA LEU A 142 4.90 12.93 8.05
C LEU A 142 4.79 11.42 7.80
N HIS A 143 5.91 10.71 7.75
CA HIS A 143 5.91 9.26 7.52
C HIS A 143 5.15 8.51 8.62
N HIS A 144 5.39 8.86 9.88
CA HIS A 144 4.65 8.28 11.03
C HIS A 144 3.16 8.64 10.98
N PHE A 145 2.80 9.88 10.67
CA PHE A 145 1.41 10.28 10.51
C PHE A 145 0.71 9.48 9.40
N LEU A 146 1.36 9.34 8.24
CA LEU A 146 0.82 8.54 7.12
C LEU A 146 0.71 7.05 7.49
N ALA A 147 1.61 6.52 8.34
CA ALA A 147 1.50 5.14 8.84
C ALA A 147 0.23 4.95 9.67
N TRP A 148 -0.09 5.86 10.58
CA TRP A 148 -1.34 5.82 11.34
C TRP A 148 -2.57 5.93 10.44
N CYS A 149 -2.55 6.81 9.43
CA CYS A 149 -3.61 6.89 8.43
C CYS A 149 -3.77 5.56 7.68
N LEU A 150 -2.65 4.93 7.29
CA LEU A 150 -2.67 3.64 6.60
C LEU A 150 -3.30 2.55 7.48
N TYR A 151 -2.91 2.46 8.77
CA TYR A 151 -3.48 1.47 9.70
C TYR A 151 -4.99 1.67 9.88
N ALA A 152 -5.43 2.91 10.07
CA ALA A 152 -6.84 3.21 10.25
C ALA A 152 -7.67 2.88 8.99
N LEU A 153 -7.21 3.32 7.80
CA LEU A 153 -7.94 3.12 6.55
C LEU A 153 -7.89 1.67 6.05
N ALA A 154 -6.76 0.98 6.23
CA ALA A 154 -6.65 -0.45 5.92
C ALA A 154 -7.51 -1.27 6.89
N GLY A 155 -7.52 -0.96 8.18
CA GLY A 155 -8.41 -1.57 9.16
C GLY A 155 -9.88 -1.37 8.80
N LEU A 156 -10.28 -0.15 8.46
CA LEU A 156 -11.64 0.15 7.99
C LEU A 156 -11.99 -0.64 6.72
N HIS A 157 -11.06 -0.73 5.77
CA HIS A 157 -11.23 -1.51 4.54
C HIS A 157 -11.48 -2.99 4.83
N VAL A 158 -10.70 -3.60 5.72
CA VAL A 158 -10.86 -5.01 6.13
C VAL A 158 -12.17 -5.22 6.86
N VAL A 159 -12.51 -4.36 7.83
CA VAL A 159 -13.77 -4.44 8.59
C VAL A 159 -14.98 -4.31 7.66
N ALA A 160 -14.95 -3.37 6.71
CA ALA A 160 -16.00 -3.23 5.70
C ALA A 160 -16.12 -4.49 4.83
N ALA A 161 -15.01 -5.08 4.39
CA ALA A 161 -15.04 -6.33 3.60
C ALA A 161 -15.62 -7.50 4.39
N ILE A 162 -15.31 -7.61 5.69
CA ILE A 162 -15.88 -8.60 6.60
C ILE A 162 -17.39 -8.36 6.78
N LYS A 163 -17.81 -7.11 6.99
CA LYS A 163 -19.23 -6.73 7.09
C LYS A 163 -19.99 -7.17 5.83
N HIS A 164 -19.49 -6.82 4.65
CA HIS A 164 -20.11 -7.22 3.37
C HIS A 164 -20.20 -8.74 3.19
N GLN A 165 -19.21 -9.49 3.70
CA GLN A 165 -19.20 -10.94 3.60
C GLN A 165 -20.21 -11.62 4.54
N PHE A 166 -20.26 -11.19 5.81
CA PHE A 166 -20.96 -11.93 6.87
C PHE A 166 -22.31 -11.31 7.27
N ILE A 167 -22.46 -9.98 7.16
CA ILE A 167 -23.65 -9.24 7.53
C ILE A 167 -24.51 -8.99 6.29
N ASP A 168 -23.97 -8.27 5.29
CA ASP A 168 -24.70 -7.89 4.08
C ASP A 168 -24.86 -9.08 3.10
N ARG A 169 -23.91 -10.03 3.14
CA ARG A 169 -23.88 -11.25 2.32
C ARG A 169 -23.99 -11.00 0.82
N ASP A 170 -23.46 -9.85 0.36
CA ASP A 170 -23.53 -9.40 -1.03
C ASP A 170 -22.44 -9.98 -1.94
N GLY A 171 -21.51 -10.78 -1.38
CA GLY A 171 -20.44 -11.46 -2.09
C GLY A 171 -19.33 -10.54 -2.58
N LEU A 172 -19.24 -9.29 -2.11
CA LEU A 172 -18.25 -8.30 -2.55
C LEU A 172 -16.81 -8.81 -2.32
N LEU A 173 -16.53 -9.40 -1.16
CA LEU A 173 -15.22 -9.98 -0.85
C LEU A 173 -14.85 -11.10 -1.82
N MET A 174 -15.82 -11.96 -2.19
CA MET A 174 -15.59 -13.09 -3.10
C MET A 174 -15.17 -12.66 -4.50
N ARG A 175 -15.48 -11.43 -4.93
CA ARG A 175 -15.05 -10.88 -6.22
C ARG A 175 -13.53 -10.68 -6.30
N MET A 176 -12.84 -10.55 -5.13
CA MET A 176 -11.40 -10.31 -5.03
C MET A 176 -10.60 -11.56 -4.62
N ILE A 177 -11.28 -12.66 -4.24
CA ILE A 177 -10.60 -13.91 -3.86
C ILE A 177 -10.25 -14.71 -5.13
N PRO A 178 -8.96 -15.10 -5.32
CA PRO A 178 -8.56 -15.96 -6.43
C PRO A 178 -9.20 -17.36 -6.36
N GLY A 179 -9.41 -17.98 -7.52
CA GLY A 179 -9.73 -19.42 -7.60
C GLY A 179 -11.17 -19.84 -7.37
N ARG A 180 -12.10 -18.99 -6.94
CA ARG A 180 -13.51 -19.39 -6.76
C ARG A 180 -14.37 -19.03 -7.99
N PRO A 181 -14.83 -20.01 -8.79
CA PRO A 181 -15.95 -19.78 -9.70
C PRO A 181 -17.23 -19.52 -8.86
N ARG A 182 -18.13 -18.70 -9.36
CA ARG A 182 -19.54 -18.79 -9.01
C ARG A 182 -20.20 -19.76 -9.93
#